data_3d11e42312b65717af3740acccd57303
#
_entry.id   3d11e42312b65717af3740acccd57303
#
_cell.length_a   1.000
_cell.length_b   1.000
_cell.length_c   1.000
_cell.angle_alpha   90.00
_cell.angle_beta   90.00
_cell.angle_gamma   90.00
#
_symmetry.space_group_name_H-M   'P 1'
#
loop_
_entity.id
_entity.type
_entity.pdbx_description
1 polymer ?
#
loop_
_entity_poly.entity_id
_entity_poly.type
_entity_poly.pdbx_seq_one_letter_code
_entity_poly.pdbx_strand_id
1 'polypeptide(L)'
;MTEPFRKKPYRFRHPVTVLAMAILNGFAALTGTNAAAATLINGAGSTFAQPLYNRWFSDYRKVDTSVAINYQGVGSSGGIRQLLAGTVDFGASDEPMSAEENGKAKSPIHHIPTAMGAVAISYNLPGNPALKLTPEIAGELFLGNIKNWNDPKIAAANPGIKLPDLAVAVTYRSDGSGTTAVMTEYLSAVSPAWKAKVGQGKSVKWPVGVGGKGNAGVAGVIKQNPGTVGYVELVFAVSNNLPVAAIKNASGQFVLPSVA
;
A
#
# COMPACT_ATOMS: atom_id res chain seq x y z
N MET A 1 57.91 -41.24 -35.24
CA MET A 1 57.92 -42.55 -34.58
C MET A 1 57.06 -42.45 -33.35
N THR A 2 55.82 -42.84 -33.39
CA THR A 2 54.99 -43.16 -32.23
C THR A 2 53.79 -43.98 -32.74
N GLU A 3 53.70 -45.21 -32.29
CA GLU A 3 52.67 -46.19 -32.68
C GLU A 3 51.29 -45.83 -32.08
N PRO A 4 50.20 -46.28 -32.72
CA PRO A 4 48.86 -46.07 -32.21
C PRO A 4 48.39 -47.23 -31.33
N PHE A 5 47.84 -46.93 -30.19
CA PHE A 5 47.22 -47.88 -29.24
C PHE A 5 45.95 -48.54 -29.84
N ARG A 6 45.99 -49.87 -30.00
CA ARG A 6 44.87 -50.73 -30.38
C ARG A 6 43.97 -51.01 -29.18
N LYS A 7 42.71 -50.58 -29.23
CA LYS A 7 41.68 -51.00 -28.27
C LYS A 7 41.07 -52.34 -28.65
N LYS A 8 41.14 -53.31 -27.73
CA LYS A 8 40.42 -54.61 -27.87
C LYS A 8 38.98 -54.48 -27.40
N PRO A 9 37.99 -55.14 -28.08
CA PRO A 9 36.61 -55.16 -27.62
C PRO A 9 36.40 -56.23 -26.55
N TYR A 10 35.84 -55.87 -25.41
CA TYR A 10 35.35 -56.81 -24.39
C TYR A 10 33.96 -57.33 -24.81
N ARG A 11 33.86 -58.63 -25.03
CA ARG A 11 32.57 -59.36 -25.17
C ARG A 11 32.15 -59.86 -23.79
N PHE A 12 31.08 -59.34 -23.24
CA PHE A 12 30.38 -59.95 -22.13
C PHE A 12 29.26 -60.85 -22.66
N ARG A 13 29.40 -62.16 -22.46
CA ARG A 13 28.31 -63.13 -22.57
C ARG A 13 27.72 -63.32 -21.20
N HIS A 14 26.46 -63.01 -21.00
CA HIS A 14 25.67 -63.46 -19.85
C HIS A 14 24.52 -64.30 -20.31
N PRO A 15 24.25 -65.42 -19.62
CA PRO A 15 23.15 -66.31 -19.96
C PRO A 15 21.82 -65.69 -19.50
N VAL A 16 20.78 -65.79 -20.37
CA VAL A 16 19.40 -65.39 -20.12
C VAL A 16 18.79 -66.45 -19.21
N THR A 17 18.57 -66.13 -17.95
CA THR A 17 17.72 -66.92 -17.06
C THR A 17 16.33 -66.27 -17.10
N VAL A 18 15.37 -66.91 -17.73
CA VAL A 18 13.97 -66.53 -17.75
C VAL A 18 13.36 -66.92 -16.42
N LEU A 19 13.09 -65.96 -15.58
CA LEU A 19 12.28 -66.14 -14.37
C LEU A 19 10.91 -65.51 -14.62
N ALA A 20 9.92 -66.37 -14.86
CA ALA A 20 8.53 -65.94 -14.95
C ALA A 20 8.01 -65.61 -13.55
N MET A 21 7.87 -64.29 -13.22
CA MET A 21 7.14 -63.84 -12.08
C MET A 21 5.74 -63.43 -12.51
N ALA A 22 4.75 -64.13 -11.99
CA ALA A 22 3.35 -63.80 -12.09
C ALA A 22 3.10 -62.45 -11.36
N ILE A 23 2.82 -61.38 -12.12
CA ILE A 23 2.40 -60.10 -11.61
C ILE A 23 0.92 -60.19 -11.29
N LEU A 24 0.61 -60.36 -9.98
CA LEU A 24 -0.74 -60.19 -9.43
C LEU A 24 -1.10 -58.69 -9.61
N ASN A 25 -1.98 -58.41 -10.59
CA ASN A 25 -2.53 -57.06 -10.77
C ASN A 25 -3.47 -56.70 -9.61
N GLY A 26 -2.90 -56.15 -8.55
CA GLY A 26 -3.67 -55.40 -7.58
C GLY A 26 -4.05 -54.02 -8.17
N PHE A 27 -5.25 -53.94 -8.76
CA PHE A 27 -5.86 -52.67 -9.15
C PHE A 27 -6.21 -51.94 -7.86
N ALA A 28 -5.24 -51.21 -7.25
CA ALA A 28 -5.52 -50.22 -6.24
C ALA A 28 -6.28 -49.12 -6.98
N ALA A 29 -7.59 -49.05 -6.82
CA ALA A 29 -8.39 -47.90 -7.20
C ALA A 29 -7.86 -46.70 -6.44
N LEU A 30 -6.98 -45.91 -7.06
CA LEU A 30 -6.67 -44.57 -6.64
C LEU A 30 -7.96 -43.75 -6.74
N THR A 31 -8.77 -43.79 -5.68
CA THR A 31 -9.80 -42.78 -5.49
C THR A 31 -9.07 -41.46 -5.29
N GLY A 32 -8.67 -40.87 -6.41
CA GLY A 32 -8.22 -39.48 -6.44
C GLY A 32 -9.37 -38.65 -5.89
N THR A 33 -9.26 -38.20 -4.65
CA THR A 33 -10.08 -37.10 -4.18
C THR A 33 -9.78 -35.96 -5.11
N ASN A 34 -10.69 -35.69 -6.08
CA ASN A 34 -10.67 -34.44 -6.83
C ASN A 34 -10.83 -33.33 -5.79
N ALA A 35 -9.73 -32.85 -5.24
CA ALA A 35 -9.73 -31.57 -4.55
C ALA A 35 -10.18 -30.57 -5.60
N ALA A 36 -11.44 -30.14 -5.53
CA ALA A 36 -11.94 -29.08 -6.39
C ALA A 36 -10.96 -27.89 -6.29
N ALA A 37 -10.46 -27.45 -7.44
CA ALA A 37 -9.56 -26.31 -7.46
C ALA A 37 -10.26 -25.12 -6.80
N ALA A 38 -9.60 -24.48 -5.83
CA ALA A 38 -10.17 -23.32 -5.14
C ALA A 38 -10.51 -22.23 -6.16
N THR A 39 -11.69 -21.63 -6.03
CA THR A 39 -12.07 -20.44 -6.79
C THR A 39 -11.11 -19.30 -6.42
N LEU A 40 -10.37 -18.80 -7.41
CA LEU A 40 -9.41 -17.73 -7.22
C LEU A 40 -10.06 -16.39 -7.54
N ILE A 41 -10.09 -15.49 -6.57
CA ILE A 41 -10.56 -14.11 -6.72
C ILE A 41 -9.35 -13.18 -6.63
N ASN A 42 -9.15 -12.34 -7.63
CA ASN A 42 -8.03 -11.40 -7.68
C ASN A 42 -8.54 -9.97 -7.52
N GLY A 43 -7.96 -9.24 -6.58
CA GLY A 43 -8.23 -7.83 -6.38
C GLY A 43 -6.97 -6.98 -6.43
N ALA A 44 -7.14 -5.71 -6.75
CA ALA A 44 -6.03 -4.75 -6.70
C ALA A 44 -6.52 -3.35 -6.37
N GLY A 45 -5.63 -2.52 -5.84
CA GLY A 45 -5.95 -1.10 -5.65
C GLY A 45 -5.38 -0.49 -4.39
N SER A 46 -6.25 0.12 -3.58
CA SER A 46 -5.88 0.90 -2.41
C SER A 46 -4.88 0.20 -1.49
N THR A 47 -3.80 0.90 -1.16
CA THR A 47 -2.89 0.47 -0.08
C THR A 47 -3.40 0.89 1.29
N PHE A 48 -4.40 1.79 1.37
CA PHE A 48 -5.06 2.19 2.60
C PHE A 48 -5.79 0.99 3.24
N ALA A 49 -6.63 0.30 2.46
CA ALA A 49 -7.40 -0.86 2.92
C ALA A 49 -6.57 -2.16 2.99
N GLN A 50 -5.41 -2.21 2.35
CA GLN A 50 -4.62 -3.44 2.18
C GLN A 50 -4.35 -4.21 3.48
N PRO A 51 -3.95 -3.60 4.62
CA PRO A 51 -3.70 -4.35 5.85
C PRO A 51 -4.95 -5.07 6.35
N LEU A 52 -6.10 -4.41 6.28
CA LEU A 52 -7.39 -4.98 6.69
C LEU A 52 -7.83 -6.10 5.75
N TYR A 53 -7.72 -5.89 4.43
CA TYR A 53 -8.06 -6.90 3.42
C TYR A 53 -7.19 -8.15 3.55
N ASN A 54 -5.88 -7.99 3.73
CA ASN A 54 -4.98 -9.12 3.94
C ASN A 54 -5.38 -9.95 5.16
N ARG A 55 -5.81 -9.29 6.23
CA ARG A 55 -6.31 -9.96 7.43
C ARG A 55 -7.63 -10.68 7.15
N TRP A 56 -8.61 -10.01 6.56
CA TRP A 56 -9.91 -10.59 6.24
C TRP A 56 -9.80 -11.79 5.31
N PHE A 57 -9.00 -11.71 4.26
CA PHE A 57 -8.84 -12.80 3.28
C PHE A 57 -8.11 -14.00 3.90
N SER A 58 -7.12 -13.74 4.76
CA SER A 58 -6.46 -14.79 5.53
C SER A 58 -7.42 -15.50 6.49
N ASP A 59 -8.28 -14.75 7.16
CA ASP A 59 -9.25 -15.33 8.10
C ASP A 59 -10.40 -16.02 7.35
N TYR A 60 -10.89 -15.47 6.25
CA TYR A 60 -11.93 -16.08 5.42
C TYR A 60 -11.50 -17.44 4.84
N ARG A 61 -10.24 -17.60 4.47
CA ARG A 61 -9.71 -18.89 4.01
C ARG A 61 -9.81 -20.01 5.05
N LYS A 62 -9.89 -19.67 6.33
CA LYS A 62 -10.12 -20.65 7.41
C LYS A 62 -11.60 -21.08 7.51
N VAL A 63 -12.51 -20.23 7.03
CA VAL A 63 -13.96 -20.47 6.99
C VAL A 63 -14.34 -21.26 5.74
N ASP A 64 -13.78 -20.87 4.58
CA ASP A 64 -14.02 -21.51 3.30
C ASP A 64 -12.70 -21.74 2.54
N THR A 65 -12.24 -22.98 2.54
CA THR A 65 -11.02 -23.40 1.86
C THR A 65 -11.20 -23.52 0.35
N SER A 66 -12.43 -23.49 -0.15
CA SER A 66 -12.74 -23.56 -1.60
C SER A 66 -12.58 -22.21 -2.29
N VAL A 67 -12.32 -21.12 -1.54
CA VAL A 67 -12.08 -19.79 -2.07
C VAL A 67 -10.70 -19.27 -1.65
N ALA A 68 -9.95 -18.74 -2.61
CA ALA A 68 -8.69 -18.04 -2.37
C ALA A 68 -8.79 -16.62 -2.93
N ILE A 69 -8.47 -15.62 -2.10
CA ILE A 69 -8.51 -14.22 -2.51
C ILE A 69 -7.10 -13.64 -2.48
N ASN A 70 -6.64 -13.15 -3.62
CA ASN A 70 -5.38 -12.42 -3.75
C ASN A 70 -5.68 -10.92 -3.83
N TYR A 71 -4.84 -10.12 -3.19
CA TYR A 71 -4.96 -8.67 -3.25
C TYR A 71 -3.60 -7.99 -3.44
N GLN A 72 -3.52 -7.06 -4.37
CA GLN A 72 -2.33 -6.29 -4.67
C GLN A 72 -2.53 -4.80 -4.39
N GLY A 73 -1.79 -4.26 -3.41
CA GLY A 73 -1.76 -2.84 -3.12
C GLY A 73 -0.94 -2.06 -4.15
N VAL A 74 -1.60 -1.57 -5.19
CA VAL A 74 -0.99 -0.82 -6.31
C VAL A 74 -1.44 0.65 -6.37
N GLY A 75 -2.18 1.10 -5.34
CA GLY A 75 -2.84 2.40 -5.26
C GLY A 75 -4.21 2.42 -5.95
N SER A 76 -5.07 3.34 -5.52
CA SER A 76 -6.47 3.43 -5.98
C SER A 76 -6.59 3.53 -7.50
N SER A 77 -5.82 4.41 -8.14
CA SER A 77 -5.82 4.52 -9.61
C SER A 77 -5.31 3.26 -10.31
N GLY A 78 -4.39 2.52 -9.67
CA GLY A 78 -3.91 1.23 -10.17
C GLY A 78 -5.00 0.18 -10.17
N GLY A 79 -5.78 0.09 -9.08
CA GLY A 79 -6.93 -0.80 -8.96
C GLY A 79 -8.02 -0.49 -9.97
N ILE A 80 -8.40 0.78 -10.08
CA ILE A 80 -9.39 1.23 -11.08
C ILE A 80 -8.96 0.83 -12.50
N ARG A 81 -7.70 1.09 -12.87
CA ARG A 81 -7.20 0.72 -14.21
C ARG A 81 -7.26 -0.79 -14.45
N GLN A 82 -6.87 -1.60 -13.48
CA GLN A 82 -6.91 -3.06 -13.62
C GLN A 82 -8.34 -3.59 -13.70
N LEU A 83 -9.27 -3.02 -12.93
CA LEU A 83 -10.69 -3.36 -13.01
C LEU A 83 -11.27 -3.02 -14.39
N LEU A 84 -11.02 -1.83 -14.90
CA LEU A 84 -11.46 -1.39 -16.23
C LEU A 84 -10.85 -2.23 -17.37
N ALA A 85 -9.63 -2.70 -17.18
CA ALA A 85 -8.95 -3.61 -18.11
C ALA A 85 -9.45 -5.07 -18.02
N GLY A 86 -10.23 -5.42 -16.97
CA GLY A 86 -10.71 -6.78 -16.72
C GLY A 86 -9.59 -7.76 -16.31
N THR A 87 -8.51 -7.25 -15.70
CA THR A 87 -7.38 -8.08 -15.22
C THR A 87 -7.51 -8.49 -13.76
N VAL A 88 -8.51 -7.96 -13.06
CA VAL A 88 -8.90 -8.32 -11.69
C VAL A 88 -10.42 -8.43 -11.56
N ASP A 89 -10.89 -9.21 -10.59
CA ASP A 89 -12.31 -9.42 -10.32
C ASP A 89 -12.90 -8.25 -9.52
N PHE A 90 -12.10 -7.57 -8.69
CA PHE A 90 -12.50 -6.35 -8.01
C PHE A 90 -11.36 -5.33 -7.90
N GLY A 91 -11.73 -4.06 -7.88
CA GLY A 91 -10.83 -2.94 -7.60
C GLY A 91 -11.12 -2.34 -6.23
N ALA A 92 -10.11 -1.84 -5.52
CA ALA A 92 -10.32 -1.07 -4.31
C ALA A 92 -9.78 0.36 -4.45
N SER A 93 -10.57 1.33 -3.97
CA SER A 93 -10.23 2.75 -4.02
C SER A 93 -10.72 3.45 -2.75
N ASP A 94 -9.98 4.47 -2.29
CA ASP A 94 -10.37 5.28 -1.13
C ASP A 94 -11.39 6.37 -1.52
N GLU A 95 -11.60 6.55 -2.82
CA GLU A 95 -12.66 7.38 -3.40
C GLU A 95 -13.47 6.58 -4.42
N PRO A 96 -14.74 6.87 -4.61
CA PRO A 96 -15.50 6.35 -5.74
C PRO A 96 -14.83 6.68 -7.08
N MET A 97 -15.09 5.87 -8.10
CA MET A 97 -14.70 6.20 -9.46
C MET A 97 -15.41 7.48 -9.90
N SER A 98 -14.70 8.36 -10.59
CA SER A 98 -15.30 9.54 -11.22
C SER A 98 -16.27 9.15 -12.32
N ALA A 99 -17.13 10.09 -12.74
CA ALA A 99 -18.04 9.88 -13.88
C ALA A 99 -17.26 9.49 -15.15
N GLU A 100 -16.08 10.10 -15.37
CA GLU A 100 -15.21 9.77 -16.50
C GLU A 100 -14.64 8.34 -16.39
N GLU A 101 -14.18 7.93 -15.20
CA GLU A 101 -13.71 6.58 -14.96
C GLU A 101 -14.82 5.55 -15.14
N ASN A 102 -16.02 5.80 -14.59
CA ASN A 102 -17.18 4.94 -14.77
C ASN A 102 -17.62 4.84 -16.24
N GLY A 103 -17.53 5.92 -17.00
CA GLY A 103 -17.86 5.93 -18.43
C GLY A 103 -16.96 5.05 -19.29
N LYS A 104 -15.80 4.64 -18.79
CA LYS A 104 -14.85 3.71 -19.46
C LYS A 104 -15.14 2.25 -19.14
N ALA A 105 -16.06 1.96 -18.22
CA ALA A 105 -16.40 0.60 -17.82
C ALA A 105 -17.20 -0.11 -18.90
N LYS A 106 -16.87 -1.38 -19.17
CA LYS A 106 -17.58 -2.23 -20.15
C LYS A 106 -18.89 -2.79 -19.61
N SER A 107 -19.08 -2.75 -18.29
CA SER A 107 -20.27 -3.20 -17.57
C SER A 107 -20.50 -2.29 -16.36
N PRO A 108 -21.73 -2.25 -15.79
CA PRO A 108 -22.00 -1.48 -14.59
C PRO A 108 -21.05 -1.82 -13.45
N ILE A 109 -20.48 -0.79 -12.81
CA ILE A 109 -19.61 -0.95 -11.63
C ILE A 109 -20.42 -0.60 -10.38
N HIS A 110 -20.39 -1.51 -9.42
CA HIS A 110 -20.99 -1.30 -8.10
C HIS A 110 -19.93 -0.87 -7.10
N HIS A 111 -20.17 0.26 -6.42
CA HIS A 111 -19.31 0.74 -5.33
C HIS A 111 -19.85 0.24 -4.00
N ILE A 112 -19.06 -0.50 -3.26
CA ILE A 112 -19.42 -1.09 -1.98
C ILE A 112 -18.48 -0.53 -0.91
N PRO A 113 -18.99 0.29 0.05
CA PRO A 113 -18.17 0.70 1.20
C PRO A 113 -17.80 -0.51 2.05
N THR A 114 -16.52 -0.70 2.32
CA THR A 114 -16.01 -1.87 3.05
C THR A 114 -15.34 -1.51 4.36
N ALA A 115 -14.62 -0.39 4.41
CA ALA A 115 -13.86 0.03 5.57
C ALA A 115 -13.78 1.55 5.63
N MET A 116 -13.63 2.08 6.83
CA MET A 116 -13.35 3.47 7.11
C MET A 116 -12.05 3.56 7.93
N GLY A 117 -11.26 4.60 7.69
CA GLY A 117 -10.02 4.87 8.40
C GLY A 117 -9.68 6.34 8.35
N ALA A 118 -8.51 6.72 8.83
CA ALA A 118 -8.07 8.11 8.88
C ALA A 118 -6.76 8.32 8.11
N VAL A 119 -6.67 9.45 7.41
CA VAL A 119 -5.38 9.95 6.88
C VAL A 119 -4.72 10.78 7.99
N ALA A 120 -3.51 10.41 8.34
CA ALA A 120 -2.73 11.04 9.38
C ALA A 120 -1.54 11.80 8.81
N ILE A 121 -1.29 13.03 9.28
CA ILE A 121 -0.02 13.72 9.04
C ILE A 121 0.98 13.16 10.05
N SER A 122 2.00 12.51 9.53
CA SER A 122 3.04 11.84 10.31
C SER A 122 4.40 12.49 10.05
N TYR A 123 5.31 12.41 11.01
CA TYR A 123 6.61 13.07 10.95
C TYR A 123 7.69 12.26 11.66
N ASN A 124 8.94 12.71 11.51
CA ASN A 124 10.08 12.14 12.22
C ASN A 124 10.92 13.27 12.81
N LEU A 125 10.80 13.47 14.12
CA LEU A 125 11.58 14.46 14.85
C LEU A 125 12.30 13.82 16.04
N PRO A 126 13.48 14.31 16.43
CA PRO A 126 14.14 13.88 17.64
C PRO A 126 13.23 13.97 18.85
N GLY A 127 13.13 12.88 19.62
CA GLY A 127 12.29 12.79 20.79
C GLY A 127 10.80 12.64 20.53
N ASN A 128 10.36 12.62 19.28
CA ASN A 128 8.96 12.45 18.86
C ASN A 128 7.97 13.32 19.67
N PRO A 129 8.16 14.66 19.73
CA PRO A 129 7.28 15.53 20.49
C PRO A 129 5.84 15.43 19.97
N ALA A 130 4.84 15.49 20.84
CA ALA A 130 3.43 15.49 20.42
C ALA A 130 3.07 16.81 19.74
N LEU A 131 3.13 16.87 18.42
CA LEU A 131 2.90 18.08 17.65
C LEU A 131 1.41 18.40 17.44
N LYS A 132 1.13 19.69 17.49
CA LYS A 132 -0.14 20.30 17.10
C LYS A 132 0.06 21.13 15.84
N LEU A 133 -0.74 20.90 14.82
CA LEU A 133 -0.69 21.67 13.58
C LEU A 133 -2.06 22.32 13.33
N THR A 134 -2.03 23.60 12.97
CA THR A 134 -3.23 24.24 12.44
C THR A 134 -3.40 23.91 10.96
N PRO A 135 -4.59 24.07 10.38
CA PRO A 135 -4.80 23.88 8.96
C PRO A 135 -3.85 24.70 8.09
N GLU A 136 -3.57 25.94 8.50
CA GLU A 136 -2.65 26.85 7.79
C GLU A 136 -1.22 26.30 7.82
N ILE A 137 -0.75 25.83 9.00
CA ILE A 137 0.60 25.23 9.12
C ILE A 137 0.71 23.98 8.24
N ALA A 138 -0.32 23.14 8.22
CA ALA A 138 -0.33 21.97 7.36
C ALA A 138 -0.20 22.38 5.87
N GLY A 139 -0.99 23.35 5.41
CA GLY A 139 -0.88 23.88 4.04
C GLY A 139 0.51 24.42 3.73
N GLU A 140 1.09 25.22 4.61
CA GLU A 140 2.41 25.84 4.44
C GLU A 140 3.55 24.80 4.42
N LEU A 141 3.47 23.74 5.23
CA LEU A 141 4.42 22.64 5.20
C LEU A 141 4.44 21.95 3.84
N PHE A 142 3.27 21.53 3.33
CA PHE A 142 3.19 20.82 2.06
C PHE A 142 3.39 21.73 0.84
N LEU A 143 3.20 23.04 0.97
CA LEU A 143 3.60 24.03 -0.05
C LEU A 143 5.13 24.29 -0.06
N GLY A 144 5.86 23.88 0.98
CA GLY A 144 7.29 24.12 1.16
C GLY A 144 7.61 25.56 1.58
N ASN A 145 6.64 26.29 2.12
CA ASN A 145 6.84 27.64 2.65
C ASN A 145 7.49 27.62 4.04
N ILE A 146 7.13 26.64 4.88
CA ILE A 146 7.83 26.35 6.14
C ILE A 146 9.01 25.43 5.81
N LYS A 147 10.23 25.91 6.04
CA LYS A 147 11.47 25.20 5.66
C LYS A 147 12.20 24.59 6.85
N ASN A 148 11.85 24.98 8.06
CA ASN A 148 12.50 24.49 9.27
C ASN A 148 11.45 24.18 10.35
N TRP A 149 11.71 23.17 11.17
CA TRP A 149 10.79 22.75 12.23
C TRP A 149 10.69 23.73 13.38
N ASN A 150 11.71 24.56 13.61
CA ASN A 150 11.65 25.64 14.62
C ASN A 150 10.99 26.94 14.10
N ASP A 151 10.27 26.87 12.96
CA ASP A 151 9.51 28.01 12.43
C ASP A 151 8.59 28.61 13.52
N PRO A 152 8.55 29.95 13.66
CA PRO A 152 7.71 30.63 14.66
C PRO A 152 6.24 30.24 14.60
N LYS A 153 5.69 29.93 13.43
CA LYS A 153 4.30 29.47 13.27
C LYS A 153 4.07 28.12 13.96
N ILE A 154 5.00 27.16 13.78
CA ILE A 154 4.92 25.87 14.46
C ILE A 154 5.12 26.06 15.97
N ALA A 155 6.10 26.87 16.39
CA ALA A 155 6.36 27.13 17.79
C ALA A 155 5.15 27.74 18.50
N ALA A 156 4.47 28.69 17.87
CA ALA A 156 3.25 29.33 18.42
C ALA A 156 2.10 28.32 18.65
N ALA A 157 1.97 27.30 17.80
CA ALA A 157 0.97 26.25 17.97
C ALA A 157 1.37 25.19 19.01
N ASN A 158 2.65 25.18 19.45
CA ASN A 158 3.25 24.17 20.33
C ASN A 158 4.00 24.79 21.51
N PRO A 159 3.34 25.60 22.36
CA PRO A 159 4.01 26.23 23.49
C PRO A 159 4.58 25.17 24.43
N GLY A 160 5.82 25.40 24.88
CA GLY A 160 6.55 24.49 25.76
C GLY A 160 7.26 23.31 25.09
N ILE A 161 7.06 23.11 23.77
CA ILE A 161 7.81 22.12 23.00
C ILE A 161 9.07 22.75 22.43
N LYS A 162 10.24 22.18 22.76
CA LYS A 162 11.50 22.58 22.13
C LYS A 162 11.59 21.95 20.73
N LEU A 163 11.27 22.73 19.72
CA LEU A 163 11.38 22.30 18.32
C LEU A 163 12.85 22.30 17.88
N PRO A 164 13.29 21.28 17.11
CA PRO A 164 14.67 21.22 16.64
C PRO A 164 14.93 22.23 15.51
N ASP A 165 16.16 22.74 15.45
CA ASP A 165 16.67 23.42 14.28
C ASP A 165 17.02 22.36 13.20
N LEU A 166 16.01 21.99 12.44
CA LEU A 166 16.08 20.90 11.48
C LEU A 166 15.24 21.25 10.25
N ALA A 167 15.80 21.05 9.08
CA ALA A 167 15.09 21.31 7.82
C ALA A 167 13.86 20.39 7.67
N VAL A 168 12.77 20.95 7.18
CA VAL A 168 11.56 20.18 6.80
C VAL A 168 11.79 19.48 5.48
N ALA A 169 11.65 18.15 5.47
CA ALA A 169 11.59 17.33 4.26
C ALA A 169 10.16 16.82 4.07
N VAL A 170 9.54 17.09 2.92
CA VAL A 170 8.20 16.61 2.61
C VAL A 170 8.26 15.28 1.88
N THR A 171 7.41 14.34 2.24
CA THR A 171 7.19 13.11 1.46
C THR A 171 5.73 12.94 1.09
N TYR A 172 5.49 12.40 -0.10
CA TYR A 172 4.16 12.23 -0.67
C TYR A 172 4.04 10.91 -1.43
N ARG A 173 2.85 10.56 -1.89
CA ARG A 173 2.61 9.35 -2.70
C ARG A 173 3.06 9.55 -4.14
N SER A 174 3.92 8.67 -4.63
CA SER A 174 4.39 8.67 -6.02
C SER A 174 3.45 7.93 -6.99
N ASP A 175 2.47 7.19 -6.47
CA ASP A 175 1.44 6.47 -7.21
C ASP A 175 0.10 7.20 -7.18
N GLY A 176 -0.81 6.83 -8.08
CA GLY A 176 -2.19 7.34 -8.05
C GLY A 176 -2.96 6.80 -6.84
N SER A 177 -3.16 7.66 -5.85
CA SER A 177 -3.53 7.31 -4.48
C SER A 177 -4.82 7.98 -4.03
N GLY A 178 -5.75 7.19 -3.49
CA GLY A 178 -6.91 7.73 -2.81
C GLY A 178 -6.53 8.45 -1.51
N THR A 179 -5.52 7.98 -0.78
CA THR A 179 -4.98 8.70 0.39
C THR A 179 -4.46 10.09 0.01
N THR A 180 -3.86 10.24 -1.18
CA THR A 180 -3.50 11.55 -1.73
C THR A 180 -4.73 12.40 -2.03
N ALA A 181 -5.77 11.80 -2.61
CA ALA A 181 -7.00 12.52 -2.92
C ALA A 181 -7.63 13.12 -1.64
N VAL A 182 -7.80 12.30 -0.60
CA VAL A 182 -8.31 12.75 0.72
C VAL A 182 -7.44 13.85 1.32
N MET A 183 -6.11 13.66 1.31
CA MET A 183 -5.18 14.67 1.85
C MET A 183 -5.23 15.99 1.08
N THR A 184 -5.26 15.93 -0.25
CA THR A 184 -5.27 17.13 -1.10
C THR A 184 -6.64 17.83 -1.12
N GLU A 185 -7.72 17.09 -0.94
CA GLU A 185 -9.05 17.63 -0.69
C GLU A 185 -9.07 18.44 0.61
N TYR A 186 -8.57 17.84 1.72
CA TYR A 186 -8.42 18.54 2.98
C TYR A 186 -7.57 19.81 2.83
N LEU A 187 -6.40 19.73 2.22
CA LEU A 187 -5.53 20.90 2.01
C LEU A 187 -6.19 21.96 1.14
N SER A 188 -6.98 21.57 0.13
CA SER A 188 -7.74 22.51 -0.71
C SER A 188 -8.88 23.18 0.03
N ALA A 189 -9.50 22.46 0.99
CA ALA A 189 -10.58 23.03 1.80
C ALA A 189 -10.07 24.07 2.82
N VAL A 190 -8.86 23.87 3.35
CA VAL A 190 -8.32 24.68 4.48
C VAL A 190 -7.26 25.70 4.06
N SER A 191 -6.72 25.61 2.83
CA SER A 191 -5.66 26.51 2.33
C SER A 191 -6.00 27.02 0.93
N PRO A 192 -6.47 28.29 0.80
CA PRO A 192 -6.69 28.90 -0.51
C PRO A 192 -5.43 28.90 -1.40
N ALA A 193 -4.25 29.08 -0.82
CA ALA A 193 -2.98 29.03 -1.53
C ALA A 193 -2.69 27.63 -2.11
N TRP A 194 -2.97 26.55 -1.33
CA TRP A 194 -2.88 25.19 -1.83
C TRP A 194 -3.88 24.96 -2.96
N LYS A 195 -5.14 25.31 -2.74
CA LYS A 195 -6.21 25.14 -3.74
C LYS A 195 -5.86 25.79 -5.07
N ALA A 196 -5.33 27.01 -5.03
CA ALA A 196 -4.95 27.75 -6.24
C ALA A 196 -3.72 27.18 -6.95
N LYS A 197 -2.70 26.69 -6.19
CA LYS A 197 -1.41 26.28 -6.73
C LYS A 197 -1.36 24.81 -7.13
N VAL A 198 -2.06 23.94 -6.38
CA VAL A 198 -1.95 22.48 -6.50
C VAL A 198 -3.29 21.84 -6.80
N GLY A 199 -4.34 22.21 -6.06
CA GLY A 199 -5.66 21.58 -6.15
C GLY A 199 -5.74 20.23 -5.45
N GLN A 200 -6.63 19.36 -5.95
CA GLN A 200 -6.92 18.05 -5.34
C GLN A 200 -6.96 16.94 -6.38
N GLY A 201 -6.73 15.69 -5.95
CA GLY A 201 -6.86 14.50 -6.78
C GLY A 201 -5.96 13.35 -6.35
N LYS A 202 -6.18 12.19 -6.99
CA LYS A 202 -5.37 10.97 -6.76
C LYS A 202 -3.89 11.14 -7.15
N SER A 203 -3.59 12.13 -8.00
CA SER A 203 -2.23 12.54 -8.41
C SER A 203 -2.23 14.04 -8.64
N VAL A 204 -1.32 14.73 -7.99
CA VAL A 204 -1.14 16.19 -8.14
C VAL A 204 0.33 16.52 -8.39
N LYS A 205 0.59 17.72 -8.87
CA LYS A 205 1.97 18.22 -9.01
C LYS A 205 2.44 18.78 -7.66
N TRP A 206 3.16 17.99 -6.91
CA TRP A 206 3.69 18.39 -5.60
C TRP A 206 4.71 19.50 -5.75
N PRO A 207 4.61 20.59 -4.96
CA PRO A 207 5.55 21.71 -5.04
C PRO A 207 6.95 21.35 -4.58
N VAL A 208 7.06 20.49 -3.57
CA VAL A 208 8.31 20.09 -2.91
C VAL A 208 8.22 18.63 -2.47
N GLY A 209 9.36 18.02 -2.16
CA GLY A 209 9.44 16.73 -1.48
C GLY A 209 9.84 15.57 -2.39
N VAL A 210 9.78 14.37 -1.82
CA VAL A 210 10.12 13.11 -2.49
C VAL A 210 8.96 12.13 -2.44
N GLY A 211 8.79 11.33 -3.48
CA GLY A 211 7.70 10.37 -3.59
C GLY A 211 8.02 9.03 -2.94
N GLY A 212 7.09 8.50 -2.14
CA GLY A 212 7.07 7.12 -1.65
C GLY A 212 5.96 6.31 -2.31
N LYS A 213 6.24 5.06 -2.70
CA LYS A 213 5.25 4.19 -3.33
C LYS A 213 4.36 3.53 -2.27
N GLY A 214 3.05 3.74 -2.37
CA GLY A 214 2.07 3.24 -1.40
C GLY A 214 2.19 3.89 -0.02
N ASN A 215 1.28 3.58 0.90
CA ASN A 215 1.38 4.04 2.29
C ASN A 215 2.67 3.52 2.97
N ALA A 216 3.07 2.28 2.69
CA ALA A 216 4.30 1.70 3.23
C ALA A 216 5.56 2.45 2.78
N GLY A 217 5.63 2.88 1.50
CA GLY A 217 6.76 3.65 0.99
C GLY A 217 6.88 5.02 1.66
N VAL A 218 5.77 5.74 1.82
CA VAL A 218 5.76 7.04 2.53
C VAL A 218 6.15 6.84 4.00
N ALA A 219 5.57 5.86 4.71
CA ALA A 219 5.93 5.54 6.10
C ALA A 219 7.42 5.19 6.23
N GLY A 220 7.97 4.45 5.27
CA GLY A 220 9.41 4.11 5.22
C GLY A 220 10.30 5.35 5.06
N VAL A 221 9.94 6.29 4.18
CA VAL A 221 10.68 7.55 4.00
C VAL A 221 10.66 8.37 5.29
N ILE A 222 9.49 8.52 5.93
CA ILE A 222 9.37 9.25 7.21
C ILE A 222 10.27 8.61 8.26
N LYS A 223 10.17 7.28 8.44
CA LYS A 223 10.90 6.55 9.48
C LYS A 223 12.41 6.68 9.37
N GLN A 224 12.93 6.67 8.15
CA GLN A 224 14.37 6.63 7.88
C GLN A 224 15.03 8.00 7.88
N ASN A 225 14.27 9.09 7.70
CA ASN A 225 14.83 10.42 7.49
C ASN A 225 14.34 11.42 8.54
N PRO A 226 15.17 11.79 9.52
CA PRO A 226 14.83 12.87 10.46
C PRO A 226 14.46 14.17 9.74
N GLY A 227 13.49 14.91 10.29
CA GLY A 227 12.96 16.12 9.69
C GLY A 227 11.88 15.91 8.63
N THR A 228 11.54 14.66 8.32
CA THR A 228 10.50 14.37 7.31
C THR A 228 9.10 14.52 7.88
N VAL A 229 8.21 15.11 7.08
CA VAL A 229 6.76 15.12 7.25
C VAL A 229 6.08 14.53 6.02
N GLY A 230 5.02 13.77 6.24
CA GLY A 230 4.22 13.18 5.16
C GLY A 230 2.83 12.82 5.65
N TYR A 231 2.09 12.10 4.84
CA TYR A 231 0.75 11.61 5.19
C TYR A 231 0.63 10.13 4.84
N VAL A 232 -0.04 9.40 5.72
CA VAL A 232 -0.30 7.97 5.56
C VAL A 232 -1.67 7.63 6.12
N GLU A 233 -2.20 6.48 5.77
CA GLU A 233 -3.29 5.89 6.53
C GLU A 233 -2.79 5.54 7.94
N LEU A 234 -3.64 5.76 8.95
CA LEU A 234 -3.28 5.71 10.37
C LEU A 234 -2.61 4.39 10.79
N VAL A 235 -3.05 3.25 10.26
CA VAL A 235 -2.47 1.94 10.61
C VAL A 235 -0.99 1.86 10.22
N PHE A 236 -0.57 2.55 9.16
CA PHE A 236 0.85 2.59 8.76
C PHE A 236 1.68 3.44 9.71
N ALA A 237 1.12 4.53 10.24
CA ALA A 237 1.80 5.30 11.28
C ALA A 237 1.96 4.46 12.56
N VAL A 238 0.88 3.86 13.04
CA VAL A 238 0.87 3.02 14.24
C VAL A 238 1.81 1.82 14.11
N SER A 239 1.71 1.06 13.02
CA SER A 239 2.54 -0.14 12.80
C SER A 239 4.03 0.15 12.65
N ASN A 240 4.40 1.38 12.30
CA ASN A 240 5.79 1.82 12.18
C ASN A 240 6.28 2.62 13.38
N ASN A 241 5.45 2.79 14.42
CA ASN A 241 5.72 3.65 15.60
C ASN A 241 6.07 5.10 15.20
N LEU A 242 5.39 5.63 14.19
CA LEU A 242 5.55 7.00 13.75
C LEU A 242 4.62 7.92 14.56
N PRO A 243 5.09 9.09 15.01
CA PRO A 243 4.23 10.08 15.63
C PRO A 243 3.24 10.66 14.62
N VAL A 244 2.08 11.07 15.14
CA VAL A 244 1.00 11.66 14.36
C VAL A 244 0.67 13.03 14.94
N ALA A 245 0.53 14.02 14.08
CA ALA A 245 0.17 15.38 14.51
C ALA A 245 -1.32 15.47 14.85
N ALA A 246 -1.62 16.17 15.95
CA ALA A 246 -2.98 16.60 16.24
C ALA A 246 -3.34 17.81 15.37
N ILE A 247 -4.44 17.73 14.64
CA ILE A 247 -4.88 18.77 13.72
C ILE A 247 -6.00 19.58 14.36
N LYS A 248 -5.91 20.92 14.27
CA LYS A 248 -6.94 21.82 14.78
C LYS A 248 -8.19 21.72 13.91
N ASN A 249 -9.32 21.35 14.52
CA ASN A 249 -10.61 21.26 13.86
C ASN A 249 -11.33 22.62 13.78
N ALA A 250 -12.48 22.66 13.12
CA ALA A 250 -13.30 23.88 12.98
C ALA A 250 -13.80 24.45 14.32
N SER A 251 -13.92 23.60 15.36
CA SER A 251 -14.29 24.04 16.73
C SER A 251 -13.08 24.59 17.53
N GLY A 252 -11.90 24.66 16.91
CA GLY A 252 -10.68 25.15 17.55
C GLY A 252 -9.95 24.13 18.42
N GLN A 253 -10.39 22.87 18.46
CA GLN A 253 -9.79 21.80 19.25
C GLN A 253 -8.75 21.04 18.40
N PHE A 254 -7.64 20.65 19.05
CA PHE A 254 -6.66 19.77 18.43
C PHE A 254 -7.08 18.31 18.59
N VAL A 255 -7.26 17.60 17.49
CA VAL A 255 -7.74 16.21 17.44
C VAL A 255 -6.69 15.32 16.83
N LEU A 256 -6.42 14.19 17.47
CA LEU A 256 -5.65 13.11 16.87
C LEU A 256 -6.59 12.24 16.02
N PRO A 257 -6.13 11.70 14.87
CA PRO A 257 -6.89 10.67 14.19
C PRO A 257 -7.01 9.43 15.09
N SER A 258 -8.21 8.89 15.17
CA SER A 258 -8.49 7.66 15.91
C SER A 258 -9.38 6.74 15.11
N VAL A 259 -9.31 5.44 15.36
CA VAL A 259 -10.29 4.42 14.96
C VAL A 259 -11.29 4.27 16.10
N ALA A 260 -12.12 5.26 16.31
CA ALA A 260 -13.18 5.21 17.31
C ALA A 260 -14.50 4.75 16.69
#